data_36ef58b3d064104dc06e62a4cc4cd53b
#
_entry.id   36ef58b3d064104dc06e62a4cc4cd53b
#
_cell.length_a   1.000
_cell.length_b   1.000
_cell.length_c   1.000
_cell.angle_alpha   90.00
_cell.angle_beta   90.00
_cell.angle_gamma   90.00
#
_symmetry.space_group_name_H-M   'P 1'
#
loop_
_entity.id
_entity.type
_entity.pdbx_description
1 polymer ?
#
loop_
_entity_poly.entity_id
_entity_poly.type
_entity_poly.pdbx_seq_one_letter_code
_entity_poly.pdbx_strand_id
1 'polypeptide(L)'
;MIDHRNRHTTSHILAIEDPTEFVHRHQRSIVNQREVGIDTHSYSAALVNALREAPDVLLIGEIRDQDTMRQAMIFTQTGHLCLATLHANNAYHAMNRIIGFFPPQAQEGLLLDLAMSLRAVVSQRLVRGVDGKRVAAVEVLINNMHVSELIQRREIDKIKDAMEQSMVEGSQTFEESLLDLFLAGTITKEEALNNADSRTNIEWLLANSNKHQEKRSKQKQSFKVEDKVVEDPDEGMSSLLSMDDLATMGIAAAKR
;
A
#
# COMPACT_ATOMS: atom_id res chain seq x y z
N MET A 1 -8.90 -2.84 -2.54
CA MET A 1 -9.10 -1.77 -1.52
C MET A 1 -10.47 -1.10 -1.68
N ILE A 2 -10.78 -0.44 -2.80
CA ILE A 2 -12.08 0.24 -3.00
C ILE A 2 -13.26 -0.71 -2.82
N ASP A 3 -13.26 -1.89 -3.47
CA ASP A 3 -14.36 -2.86 -3.37
C ASP A 3 -14.55 -3.38 -1.93
N HIS A 4 -13.45 -3.58 -1.19
CA HIS A 4 -13.51 -3.95 0.23
C HIS A 4 -14.23 -2.87 1.06
N ARG A 5 -13.79 -1.61 0.95
CA ARG A 5 -14.47 -0.51 1.65
C ARG A 5 -15.93 -0.37 1.25
N ASN A 6 -16.22 -0.46 -0.05
CA ASN A 6 -17.57 -0.40 -0.58
C ASN A 6 -18.50 -1.47 0.04
N ARG A 7 -17.97 -2.65 0.38
CA ARG A 7 -18.74 -3.75 1.00
C ARG A 7 -18.87 -3.62 2.52
N HIS A 8 -17.88 -3.03 3.19
CA HIS A 8 -17.78 -3.12 4.66
C HIS A 8 -18.05 -1.80 5.38
N THR A 9 -17.92 -0.66 4.69
CA THR A 9 -18.14 0.66 5.30
C THR A 9 -19.26 1.43 4.62
N THR A 10 -19.90 2.34 5.35
CA THR A 10 -20.83 3.33 4.81
C THR A 10 -20.08 4.64 4.62
N SER A 11 -19.60 4.88 3.40
CA SER A 11 -18.78 6.05 3.08
C SER A 11 -19.06 6.57 1.67
N HIS A 12 -18.69 7.82 1.43
CA HIS A 12 -18.63 8.39 0.08
C HIS A 12 -17.23 8.19 -0.49
N ILE A 13 -17.10 7.37 -1.52
CA ILE A 13 -15.86 7.07 -2.22
C ILE A 13 -15.90 7.79 -3.56
N LEU A 14 -14.93 8.68 -3.80
CA LEU A 14 -14.75 9.34 -5.09
C LEU A 14 -13.49 8.79 -5.76
N ALA A 15 -13.62 8.28 -6.98
CA ALA A 15 -12.50 7.85 -7.81
C ALA A 15 -12.34 8.77 -9.01
N ILE A 16 -11.09 9.15 -9.31
CA ILE A 16 -10.72 9.93 -10.50
C ILE A 16 -9.70 9.11 -11.26
N GLU A 17 -10.02 8.68 -12.47
CA GLU A 17 -9.28 7.67 -13.24
C GLU A 17 -9.04 8.14 -14.69
N ASP A 18 -8.02 7.57 -15.36
CA ASP A 18 -7.66 7.87 -16.73
C ASP A 18 -7.01 6.65 -17.42
N PRO A 19 -7.81 5.79 -18.07
CA PRO A 19 -9.27 5.69 -18.03
C PRO A 19 -9.81 4.93 -16.81
N THR A 20 -11.14 4.79 -16.69
CA THR A 20 -11.80 3.93 -15.72
C THR A 20 -11.64 2.45 -16.10
N GLU A 21 -10.84 1.70 -15.32
CA GLU A 21 -10.58 0.27 -15.58
C GLU A 21 -11.70 -0.66 -15.09
N PHE A 22 -12.37 -0.28 -14.01
CA PHE A 22 -13.39 -1.11 -13.39
C PHE A 22 -14.52 -0.25 -12.82
N VAL A 23 -15.77 -0.59 -13.20
CA VAL A 23 -16.96 0.11 -12.71
C VAL A 23 -17.43 -0.50 -11.39
N HIS A 24 -17.38 0.28 -10.33
CA HIS A 24 -17.86 -0.09 -9.01
C HIS A 24 -19.36 0.17 -8.85
N ARG A 25 -20.13 -0.87 -8.58
CA ARG A 25 -21.54 -0.72 -8.18
C ARG A 25 -21.60 -0.28 -6.71
N HIS A 26 -22.53 0.62 -6.40
CA HIS A 26 -22.81 0.98 -4.99
C HIS A 26 -23.21 -0.27 -4.21
N GLN A 27 -22.66 -0.41 -3.01
CA GLN A 27 -23.04 -1.47 -2.06
C GLN A 27 -23.40 -0.80 -0.72
N ARG A 28 -22.53 -0.89 0.30
CA ARG A 28 -22.72 -0.13 1.56
C ARG A 28 -22.26 1.31 1.44
N SER A 29 -21.32 1.57 0.55
CA SER A 29 -20.81 2.91 0.25
C SER A 29 -21.42 3.44 -1.06
N ILE A 30 -21.41 4.77 -1.20
CA ILE A 30 -21.66 5.43 -2.49
C ILE A 30 -20.31 5.56 -3.18
N VAL A 31 -20.19 5.04 -4.41
CA VAL A 31 -18.97 5.13 -5.21
C VAL A 31 -19.24 6.00 -6.44
N ASN A 32 -18.67 7.16 -6.50
CA ASN A 32 -18.67 8.03 -7.67
C ASN A 32 -17.35 7.90 -8.40
N GLN A 33 -17.38 7.66 -9.70
CA GLN A 33 -16.19 7.56 -10.55
C GLN A 33 -16.25 8.67 -11.60
N ARG A 34 -15.12 9.28 -11.88
CA ARG A 34 -14.92 10.32 -12.88
C ARG A 34 -13.76 9.96 -13.77
N GLU A 35 -14.03 9.90 -15.05
CA GLU A 35 -13.00 9.66 -16.06
C GLU A 35 -12.48 10.99 -16.62
N VAL A 36 -11.15 11.10 -16.67
CA VAL A 36 -10.51 12.27 -17.29
C VAL A 36 -10.75 12.25 -18.79
N GLY A 37 -11.15 13.39 -19.34
CA GLY A 37 -11.52 13.54 -20.74
C GLY A 37 -13.00 13.24 -21.05
N ILE A 38 -13.75 12.63 -20.12
CA ILE A 38 -15.18 12.36 -20.26
C ILE A 38 -15.96 13.18 -19.22
N ASP A 39 -15.76 12.92 -17.93
CA ASP A 39 -16.50 13.54 -16.83
C ASP A 39 -15.79 14.78 -16.27
N THR A 40 -14.50 14.91 -16.52
CA THR A 40 -13.66 16.02 -16.09
C THR A 40 -12.56 16.32 -17.11
N HIS A 41 -12.10 17.57 -17.16
CA HIS A 41 -11.07 17.97 -18.12
C HIS A 41 -9.65 17.50 -17.73
N SER A 42 -9.37 17.33 -16.44
CA SER A 42 -8.06 16.92 -15.93
C SER A 42 -8.14 16.44 -14.49
N TYR A 43 -7.10 15.74 -14.04
CA TYR A 43 -6.93 15.40 -12.62
C TYR A 43 -7.00 16.62 -11.72
N SER A 44 -6.29 17.70 -12.06
CA SER A 44 -6.26 18.93 -11.26
C SER A 44 -7.65 19.55 -11.11
N ALA A 45 -8.43 19.66 -12.20
CA ALA A 45 -9.80 20.18 -12.16
C ALA A 45 -10.71 19.31 -11.30
N ALA A 46 -10.62 17.99 -11.43
CA ALA A 46 -11.40 17.04 -10.66
C ALA A 46 -11.06 17.12 -9.15
N LEU A 47 -9.78 17.16 -8.81
CA LEU A 47 -9.29 17.18 -7.43
C LEU A 47 -9.69 18.47 -6.70
N VAL A 48 -9.61 19.63 -7.35
CA VAL A 48 -10.09 20.91 -6.78
C VAL A 48 -11.59 20.84 -6.47
N ASN A 49 -12.39 20.22 -7.34
CA ASN A 49 -13.83 20.07 -7.10
C ASN A 49 -14.14 19.00 -6.04
N ALA A 50 -13.36 17.94 -5.98
CA ALA A 50 -13.51 16.83 -5.04
C ALA A 50 -13.53 17.28 -3.57
N LEU A 51 -12.71 18.27 -3.19
CA LEU A 51 -12.71 18.86 -1.84
C LEU A 51 -14.07 19.41 -1.41
N ARG A 52 -14.90 19.86 -2.38
CA ARG A 52 -16.24 20.41 -2.10
C ARG A 52 -17.30 19.34 -1.99
N GLU A 53 -17.01 18.11 -2.40
CA GLU A 53 -17.93 16.98 -2.33
C GLU A 53 -17.80 16.21 -1.01
N ALA A 54 -16.80 16.56 -0.20
CA ALA A 54 -16.49 15.94 1.09
C ALA A 54 -16.51 14.40 1.02
N PRO A 55 -15.74 13.75 0.15
CA PRO A 55 -15.67 12.29 0.11
C PRO A 55 -14.87 11.77 1.30
N ASP A 56 -15.31 10.69 1.92
CA ASP A 56 -14.51 10.02 2.97
C ASP A 56 -13.23 9.39 2.42
N VAL A 57 -13.30 8.92 1.16
CA VAL A 57 -12.20 8.27 0.45
C VAL A 57 -12.05 8.85 -0.94
N LEU A 58 -10.84 9.28 -1.26
CA LEU A 58 -10.44 9.66 -2.61
C LEU A 58 -9.53 8.59 -3.21
N LEU A 59 -9.86 8.10 -4.41
CA LEU A 59 -8.94 7.34 -5.25
C LEU A 59 -8.44 8.23 -6.39
N ILE A 60 -7.14 8.35 -6.51
CA ILE A 60 -6.45 8.95 -7.66
C ILE A 60 -5.89 7.79 -8.49
N GLY A 61 -6.40 7.59 -9.70
CA GLY A 61 -6.02 6.48 -10.58
C GLY A 61 -4.52 6.36 -10.69
N GLU A 62 -3.82 7.46 -11.00
CA GLU A 62 -2.36 7.54 -10.86
C GLU A 62 -1.87 8.97 -10.61
N ILE A 63 -0.73 9.07 -9.91
CA ILE A 63 0.00 10.32 -9.73
C ILE A 63 1.16 10.36 -10.72
N ARG A 64 1.14 11.34 -11.64
CA ARG A 64 2.14 11.52 -12.70
C ARG A 64 3.01 12.78 -12.50
N ASP A 65 2.56 13.72 -11.69
CA ASP A 65 3.15 15.06 -11.58
C ASP A 65 3.04 15.65 -10.17
N GLN A 66 3.72 16.80 -10.01
CA GLN A 66 3.77 17.56 -8.76
C GLN A 66 2.40 18.06 -8.32
N ASP A 67 1.59 18.55 -9.26
CA ASP A 67 0.31 19.19 -8.92
C ASP A 67 -0.69 18.17 -8.39
N THR A 68 -0.79 17.00 -9.04
CA THR A 68 -1.61 15.89 -8.58
C THR A 68 -1.14 15.38 -7.20
N MET A 69 0.18 15.25 -6.99
CA MET A 69 0.73 14.83 -5.70
C MET A 69 0.43 15.86 -4.61
N ARG A 70 0.57 17.15 -4.90
CA ARG A 70 0.25 18.22 -3.95
C ARG A 70 -1.22 18.20 -3.53
N GLN A 71 -2.13 18.00 -4.47
CA GLN A 71 -3.56 17.87 -4.17
C GLN A 71 -3.86 16.63 -3.32
N ALA A 72 -3.24 15.48 -3.62
CA ALA A 72 -3.37 14.28 -2.80
C ALA A 72 -2.97 14.55 -1.34
N MET A 73 -1.87 15.28 -1.12
CA MET A 73 -1.41 15.64 0.22
C MET A 73 -2.38 16.59 0.94
N ILE A 74 -2.96 17.57 0.24
CA ILE A 74 -3.98 18.45 0.82
C ILE A 74 -5.18 17.64 1.31
N PHE A 75 -5.62 16.64 0.53
CA PHE A 75 -6.71 15.74 0.96
C PHE A 75 -6.37 15.00 2.24
N THR A 76 -5.15 14.44 2.36
CA THR A 76 -4.74 13.73 3.56
C THR A 76 -4.62 14.64 4.78
N GLN A 77 -4.12 15.87 4.60
CA GLN A 77 -4.00 16.87 5.67
C GLN A 77 -5.35 17.38 6.18
N THR A 78 -6.41 17.25 5.39
CA THR A 78 -7.78 17.59 5.79
C THR A 78 -8.56 16.41 6.38
N GLY A 79 -7.88 15.29 6.67
CA GLY A 79 -8.46 14.14 7.37
C GLY A 79 -9.10 13.08 6.48
N HIS A 80 -9.01 13.21 5.15
CA HIS A 80 -9.57 12.25 4.21
C HIS A 80 -8.59 11.11 3.91
N LEU A 81 -9.09 9.91 3.66
CA LEU A 81 -8.27 8.83 3.15
C LEU A 81 -8.02 9.02 1.66
N CYS A 82 -6.76 9.18 1.28
CA CYS A 82 -6.36 9.23 -0.12
C CYS A 82 -5.66 7.93 -0.52
N LEU A 83 -6.17 7.25 -1.53
CA LEU A 83 -5.54 6.13 -2.21
C LEU A 83 -5.05 6.60 -3.57
N ALA A 84 -3.83 6.24 -3.94
CA ALA A 84 -3.27 6.61 -5.23
C ALA A 84 -2.37 5.53 -5.77
N THR A 85 -2.23 5.44 -7.09
CA THR A 85 -1.25 4.55 -7.70
C THR A 85 -0.05 5.31 -8.26
N LEU A 86 1.07 4.62 -8.34
CA LEU A 86 2.33 5.10 -8.90
C LEU A 86 2.96 3.98 -9.72
N HIS A 87 3.55 4.32 -10.85
CA HIS A 87 4.37 3.39 -11.62
C HIS A 87 5.74 3.21 -10.96
N ALA A 88 5.83 2.34 -9.95
CA ALA A 88 7.04 2.03 -9.22
C ALA A 88 7.11 0.54 -8.90
N ASN A 89 8.32 -0.02 -8.83
CA ASN A 89 8.53 -1.46 -8.68
C ASN A 89 8.55 -1.91 -7.21
N ASN A 90 8.81 -0.98 -6.28
CA ASN A 90 8.85 -1.21 -4.82
C ASN A 90 8.69 0.13 -4.08
N ALA A 91 8.62 0.07 -2.76
CA ALA A 91 8.45 1.25 -1.91
C ALA A 91 9.60 2.27 -2.06
N TYR A 92 10.85 1.79 -2.19
CA TYR A 92 12.01 2.66 -2.43
C TYR A 92 11.85 3.48 -3.73
N HIS A 93 11.49 2.83 -4.83
CA HIS A 93 11.28 3.50 -6.11
C HIS A 93 10.04 4.42 -6.08
N ALA A 94 8.98 4.04 -5.37
CA ALA A 94 7.81 4.89 -5.17
C ALA A 94 8.19 6.19 -4.46
N MET A 95 8.93 6.12 -3.35
CA MET A 95 9.38 7.30 -2.61
C MET A 95 10.29 8.20 -3.45
N ASN A 96 11.27 7.64 -4.16
CA ASN A 96 12.15 8.42 -5.02
C ASN A 96 11.40 9.06 -6.19
N ARG A 97 10.38 8.38 -6.75
CA ARG A 97 9.54 8.95 -7.80
C ARG A 97 8.72 10.14 -7.28
N ILE A 98 8.12 10.03 -6.10
CA ILE A 98 7.41 11.15 -5.46
C ILE A 98 8.35 12.34 -5.25
N ILE A 99 9.53 12.09 -4.68
CA ILE A 99 10.55 13.14 -4.47
C ILE A 99 10.94 13.79 -5.79
N GLY A 100 11.07 13.00 -6.86
CA GLY A 100 11.45 13.46 -8.20
C GLY A 100 10.41 14.35 -8.89
N PHE A 101 9.15 14.37 -8.47
CA PHE A 101 8.15 15.31 -8.97
C PHE A 101 8.40 16.75 -8.52
N PHE A 102 9.18 16.94 -7.44
CA PHE A 102 9.36 18.25 -6.82
C PHE A 102 10.76 18.82 -7.06
N PRO A 103 10.86 20.13 -7.32
CA PRO A 103 12.16 20.77 -7.42
C PRO A 103 12.89 20.72 -6.06
N PRO A 104 14.23 20.74 -6.04
CA PRO A 104 15.03 20.55 -4.82
C PRO A 104 14.60 21.45 -3.65
N GLN A 105 14.18 22.69 -3.93
CA GLN A 105 13.77 23.65 -2.90
C GLN A 105 12.46 23.28 -2.19
N ALA A 106 11.62 22.46 -2.82
CA ALA A 106 10.34 22.03 -2.27
C ALA A 106 10.41 20.63 -1.62
N GLN A 107 11.51 19.89 -1.78
CA GLN A 107 11.62 18.51 -1.34
C GLN A 107 11.64 18.35 0.18
N GLU A 108 12.21 19.32 0.92
CA GLU A 108 12.23 19.28 2.38
C GLU A 108 10.81 19.35 2.97
N GLY A 109 10.00 20.30 2.52
CA GLY A 109 8.59 20.39 2.93
C GLY A 109 7.78 19.17 2.54
N LEU A 110 8.00 18.65 1.31
CA LEU A 110 7.38 17.41 0.86
C LEU A 110 7.68 16.24 1.79
N LEU A 111 8.94 16.06 2.19
CA LEU A 111 9.35 14.94 3.04
C LEU A 111 8.73 15.02 4.44
N LEU A 112 8.62 16.23 5.00
CA LEU A 112 7.92 16.46 6.27
C LEU A 112 6.44 16.08 6.16
N ASP A 113 5.77 16.56 5.12
CA ASP A 113 4.35 16.27 4.89
C ASP A 113 4.10 14.78 4.63
N LEU A 114 4.95 14.12 3.83
CA LEU A 114 4.86 12.67 3.57
C LEU A 114 5.08 11.86 4.85
N ALA A 115 6.07 12.22 5.65
CA ALA A 115 6.34 11.51 6.90
C ALA A 115 5.15 11.50 7.87
N MET A 116 4.34 12.57 7.85
CA MET A 116 3.15 12.69 8.68
C MET A 116 1.90 12.05 8.06
N SER A 117 1.74 12.17 6.73
CA SER A 117 0.49 11.80 6.05
C SER A 117 0.51 10.39 5.43
N LEU A 118 1.67 9.89 5.02
CA LEU A 118 1.78 8.54 4.44
C LEU A 118 1.38 7.50 5.49
N ARG A 119 0.53 6.56 5.11
CA ARG A 119 0.14 5.42 5.96
C ARG A 119 0.83 4.15 5.54
N ALA A 120 0.80 3.84 4.26
CA ALA A 120 1.43 2.64 3.73
C ALA A 120 1.77 2.81 2.24
N VAL A 121 2.75 2.03 1.77
CA VAL A 121 2.99 1.78 0.34
C VAL A 121 2.84 0.31 0.10
N VAL A 122 1.96 -0.05 -0.85
CA VAL A 122 1.73 -1.44 -1.27
C VAL A 122 2.27 -1.59 -2.68
N SER A 123 3.29 -2.42 -2.84
CA SER A 123 3.90 -2.72 -4.14
C SER A 123 3.57 -4.16 -4.55
N GLN A 124 3.29 -4.37 -5.83
CA GLN A 124 2.87 -5.68 -6.33
C GLN A 124 3.71 -6.08 -7.54
N ARG A 125 4.09 -7.36 -7.58
CA ARG A 125 4.68 -8.04 -8.74
C ARG A 125 3.88 -9.27 -9.08
N LEU A 126 3.71 -9.53 -10.38
CA LEU A 126 3.09 -10.76 -10.86
C LEU A 126 4.18 -11.76 -11.22
N VAL A 127 4.31 -12.80 -10.41
CA VAL A 127 5.26 -13.90 -10.60
C VAL A 127 4.57 -15.13 -11.20
N ARG A 128 5.32 -16.06 -11.78
CA ARG A 128 4.78 -17.23 -12.43
C ARG A 128 4.56 -18.37 -11.44
N GLY A 129 3.32 -18.78 -11.26
CA GLY A 129 2.94 -19.95 -10.47
C GLY A 129 3.33 -21.27 -11.13
N VAL A 130 3.43 -22.34 -10.33
CA VAL A 130 3.71 -23.70 -10.80
C VAL A 130 2.63 -24.22 -11.76
N ASP A 131 1.40 -23.71 -11.65
CA ASP A 131 0.26 -23.99 -12.54
C ASP A 131 0.29 -23.16 -13.84
N GLY A 132 1.32 -22.35 -14.06
CA GLY A 132 1.48 -21.45 -15.21
C GLY A 132 0.70 -20.15 -15.13
N LYS A 133 -0.13 -19.93 -14.09
CA LYS A 133 -0.84 -18.68 -13.88
C LYS A 133 0.04 -17.63 -13.20
N ARG A 134 -0.41 -16.37 -13.25
CA ARG A 134 0.23 -15.28 -12.52
C ARG A 134 -0.27 -15.24 -11.08
N VAL A 135 0.68 -15.10 -10.15
CA VAL A 135 0.44 -14.95 -8.72
C VAL A 135 1.03 -13.63 -8.25
N ALA A 136 0.36 -12.94 -7.36
CA ALA A 136 0.85 -11.68 -6.82
C ALA A 136 1.83 -11.93 -5.67
N ALA A 137 3.06 -11.45 -5.82
CA ALA A 137 3.97 -11.16 -4.70
C ALA A 137 3.76 -9.70 -4.29
N VAL A 138 3.66 -9.45 -2.98
CA VAL A 138 3.29 -8.14 -2.45
C VAL A 138 4.31 -7.69 -1.42
N GLU A 139 4.78 -6.46 -1.57
CA GLU A 139 5.53 -5.73 -0.55
C GLU A 139 4.59 -4.73 0.13
N VAL A 140 4.67 -4.62 1.44
CA VAL A 140 3.88 -3.68 2.24
C VAL A 140 4.81 -2.92 3.17
N LEU A 141 5.01 -1.64 2.90
CA LEU A 141 5.65 -0.70 3.81
C LEU A 141 4.56 -0.04 4.65
N ILE A 142 4.63 -0.18 5.97
CA ILE A 142 3.79 0.58 6.90
C ILE A 142 4.64 1.71 7.49
N ASN A 143 4.12 2.93 7.41
CA ASN A 143 4.80 4.12 7.94
C ASN A 143 4.64 4.17 9.47
N ASN A 144 5.58 3.57 10.17
CA ASN A 144 5.74 3.71 11.61
C ASN A 144 6.67 4.89 11.96
N MET A 145 6.88 5.13 13.25
CA MET A 145 7.73 6.24 13.73
C MET A 145 9.15 6.18 13.12
N HIS A 146 9.77 5.01 13.06
CA HIS A 146 11.11 4.86 12.50
C HIS A 146 11.17 5.15 11.00
N VAL A 147 10.20 4.61 10.23
CA VAL A 147 10.09 4.91 8.78
C VAL A 147 9.82 6.40 8.55
N SER A 148 8.94 7.00 9.37
CA SER A 148 8.66 8.44 9.33
C SER A 148 9.92 9.27 9.52
N GLU A 149 10.78 8.93 10.51
CA GLU A 149 12.07 9.61 10.73
C GLU A 149 13.03 9.44 9.54
N LEU A 150 13.10 8.25 8.94
CA LEU A 150 13.93 8.00 7.76
C LEU A 150 13.45 8.85 6.56
N ILE A 151 12.14 8.96 6.36
CA ILE A 151 11.56 9.81 5.32
C ILE A 151 11.95 11.28 5.56
N GLN A 152 11.76 11.79 6.78
CA GLN A 152 12.12 13.18 7.14
C GLN A 152 13.59 13.49 6.89
N ARG A 153 14.48 12.54 7.20
CA ARG A 153 15.93 12.69 7.01
C ARG A 153 16.39 12.42 5.58
N ARG A 154 15.46 12.09 4.67
CA ARG A 154 15.77 11.69 3.29
C ARG A 154 16.64 10.42 3.21
N GLU A 155 16.61 9.57 4.21
CA GLU A 155 17.33 8.30 4.25
C GLU A 155 16.49 7.15 3.65
N ILE A 156 16.00 7.36 2.43
CA ILE A 156 15.06 6.45 1.75
C ILE A 156 15.70 5.07 1.49
N ASP A 157 17.00 5.02 1.28
CA ASP A 157 17.79 3.80 1.09
C ASP A 157 17.75 2.86 2.31
N LYS A 158 17.54 3.40 3.52
CA LYS A 158 17.47 2.62 4.76
C LYS A 158 16.07 2.05 5.06
N ILE A 159 15.05 2.44 4.30
CA ILE A 159 13.66 2.01 4.54
C ILE A 159 13.54 0.49 4.43
N LYS A 160 14.22 -0.15 3.47
CA LYS A 160 14.17 -1.60 3.31
C LYS A 160 14.72 -2.32 4.55
N ASP A 161 15.85 -1.87 5.08
CA ASP A 161 16.44 -2.43 6.30
C ASP A 161 15.49 -2.23 7.50
N ALA A 162 14.83 -1.07 7.57
CA ALA A 162 13.84 -0.79 8.59
C ALA A 162 12.61 -1.72 8.49
N MET A 163 12.17 -2.07 7.27
CA MET A 163 11.10 -3.05 7.05
C MET A 163 11.51 -4.45 7.52
N GLU A 164 12.71 -4.91 7.18
CA GLU A 164 13.24 -6.23 7.58
C GLU A 164 13.40 -6.36 9.09
N GLN A 165 13.73 -5.26 9.78
CA GLN A 165 13.85 -5.19 11.23
C GLN A 165 12.53 -4.88 11.93
N SER A 166 11.51 -4.46 11.17
CA SER A 166 10.24 -4.02 11.71
C SER A 166 9.49 -5.17 12.37
N MET A 167 8.95 -4.87 13.56
CA MET A 167 7.98 -5.75 14.25
C MET A 167 6.54 -5.31 13.97
N VAL A 168 6.32 -4.36 13.06
CA VAL A 168 4.98 -3.83 12.76
C VAL A 168 4.20 -4.89 12.01
N GLU A 169 3.05 -5.27 12.56
CA GLU A 169 2.13 -6.18 11.91
C GLU A 169 1.70 -5.61 10.56
N GLY A 170 1.74 -6.45 9.52
CA GLY A 170 1.38 -6.05 8.16
C GLY A 170 2.54 -5.51 7.32
N SER A 171 3.68 -5.15 7.90
CA SER A 171 4.88 -4.83 7.10
C SER A 171 5.48 -6.11 6.54
N GLN A 172 5.82 -6.11 5.24
CA GLN A 172 6.34 -7.28 4.54
C GLN A 172 7.21 -6.86 3.37
N THR A 173 8.38 -7.46 3.23
CA THR A 173 9.25 -7.27 2.06
C THR A 173 8.85 -8.20 0.91
N PHE A 174 9.35 -7.93 -0.32
CA PHE A 174 9.15 -8.86 -1.44
C PHE A 174 9.79 -10.21 -1.18
N GLU A 175 10.95 -10.26 -0.56
CA GLU A 175 11.64 -11.51 -0.22
C GLU A 175 10.80 -12.37 0.72
N GLU A 176 10.14 -11.77 1.72
CA GLU A 176 9.24 -12.49 2.62
C GLU A 176 7.99 -13.00 1.89
N SER A 177 7.39 -12.18 1.03
CA SER A 177 6.25 -12.60 0.21
C SER A 177 6.60 -13.75 -0.74
N LEU A 178 7.77 -13.69 -1.38
CA LEU A 178 8.26 -14.74 -2.27
C LEU A 178 8.59 -16.02 -1.50
N LEU A 179 9.15 -15.91 -0.29
CA LEU A 179 9.36 -17.06 0.59
C LEU A 179 8.04 -17.75 0.95
N ASP A 180 7.02 -16.98 1.35
CA ASP A 180 5.70 -17.51 1.69
C ASP A 180 5.05 -18.22 0.50
N LEU A 181 5.13 -17.66 -0.70
CA LEU A 181 4.63 -18.27 -1.93
C LEU A 181 5.38 -19.56 -2.29
N PHE A 182 6.69 -19.61 -2.08
CA PHE A 182 7.49 -20.81 -2.29
C PHE A 182 7.14 -21.92 -1.28
N LEU A 183 7.04 -21.58 0.00
CA LEU A 183 6.69 -22.52 1.06
C LEU A 183 5.27 -23.07 0.92
N ALA A 184 4.35 -22.29 0.37
CA ALA A 184 3.01 -22.72 -0.02
C ALA A 184 3.00 -23.62 -1.28
N GLY A 185 4.16 -23.83 -1.93
CA GLY A 185 4.25 -24.58 -3.19
C GLY A 185 3.62 -23.89 -4.39
N THR A 186 3.35 -22.57 -4.28
CA THR A 186 2.68 -21.80 -5.32
C THR A 186 3.63 -21.38 -6.43
N ILE A 187 4.90 -21.11 -6.10
CA ILE A 187 5.97 -20.76 -7.05
C ILE A 187 7.17 -21.67 -6.87
N THR A 188 8.04 -21.74 -7.88
CA THR A 188 9.31 -22.47 -7.79
C THR A 188 10.37 -21.65 -7.06
N LYS A 189 11.43 -22.33 -6.58
CA LYS A 189 12.60 -21.65 -5.99
C LYS A 189 13.26 -20.69 -6.99
N GLU A 190 13.36 -21.12 -8.23
CA GLU A 190 13.96 -20.30 -9.30
C GLU A 190 13.15 -19.02 -9.54
N GLU A 191 11.83 -19.12 -9.56
CA GLU A 191 10.95 -17.95 -9.69
C GLU A 191 11.11 -16.98 -8.51
N ALA A 192 11.23 -17.50 -7.29
CA ALA A 192 11.49 -16.67 -6.09
C ALA A 192 12.83 -15.92 -6.21
N LEU A 193 13.90 -16.62 -6.64
CA LEU A 193 15.23 -16.02 -6.82
C LEU A 193 15.27 -14.95 -7.92
N ASN A 194 14.53 -15.16 -9.01
CA ASN A 194 14.52 -14.25 -10.16
C ASN A 194 13.70 -12.98 -9.92
N ASN A 195 12.76 -12.99 -8.97
CA ASN A 195 11.88 -11.86 -8.69
C ASN A 195 12.20 -11.13 -7.38
N ALA A 196 13.21 -11.57 -6.62
CA ALA A 196 13.66 -10.89 -5.42
C ALA A 196 14.47 -9.63 -5.74
N ASP A 197 14.37 -8.59 -4.92
CA ASP A 197 15.21 -7.40 -5.01
C ASP A 197 16.65 -7.69 -4.57
N SER A 198 16.82 -8.58 -3.57
CA SER A 198 18.11 -9.06 -3.10
C SER A 198 18.18 -10.57 -3.18
N ARG A 199 18.96 -11.07 -4.15
CA ARG A 199 19.19 -12.51 -4.32
C ARG A 199 19.85 -13.15 -3.08
N THR A 200 20.79 -12.46 -2.48
CA THR A 200 21.48 -12.94 -1.26
C THR A 200 20.50 -13.06 -0.08
N ASN A 201 19.61 -12.10 0.06
CA ASN A 201 18.63 -12.12 1.16
C ASN A 201 17.62 -13.27 0.99
N ILE A 202 17.05 -13.43 -0.21
CA ILE A 202 16.10 -14.52 -0.45
C ILE A 202 16.77 -15.90 -0.32
N GLU A 203 18.03 -16.07 -0.76
CA GLU A 203 18.79 -17.32 -0.58
C GLU A 203 18.98 -17.64 0.90
N TRP A 204 19.30 -16.64 1.71
CA TRP A 204 19.41 -16.79 3.17
C TRP A 204 18.07 -17.15 3.82
N LEU A 205 16.99 -16.47 3.44
CA LEU A 205 15.63 -16.75 3.92
C LEU A 205 15.19 -18.17 3.57
N LEU A 206 15.43 -18.63 2.34
CA LEU A 206 15.12 -19.99 1.90
C LEU A 206 15.90 -21.05 2.68
N ALA A 207 17.17 -20.78 2.99
CA ALA A 207 18.01 -21.69 3.78
C ALA A 207 17.62 -21.73 5.25
N ASN A 208 17.02 -20.67 5.80
CA ASN A 208 16.62 -20.52 7.20
C ASN A 208 15.10 -20.47 7.40
N SER A 209 14.32 -20.97 6.46
CA SER A 209 12.86 -20.84 6.39
C SER A 209 12.15 -21.27 7.68
N ASN A 210 12.55 -22.40 8.31
CA ASN A 210 11.95 -22.89 9.55
C ASN A 210 12.09 -21.88 10.71
N LYS A 211 13.28 -21.29 10.87
CA LYS A 211 13.53 -20.29 11.93
C LYS A 211 12.75 -19.00 11.68
N HIS A 212 12.61 -18.62 10.42
CA HIS A 212 11.88 -17.41 10.03
C HIS A 212 10.37 -17.57 10.31
N GLN A 213 9.77 -18.73 9.96
CA GLN A 213 8.38 -19.04 10.27
C GLN A 213 8.10 -19.09 11.78
N GLU A 214 8.99 -19.67 12.59
CA GLU A 214 8.87 -19.65 14.04
C GLU A 214 8.89 -18.23 14.62
N LYS A 215 9.75 -17.36 14.10
CA LYS A 215 9.84 -15.95 14.51
C LYS A 215 8.54 -15.20 14.19
N ARG A 216 8.00 -15.36 12.97
CA ARG A 216 6.74 -14.73 12.54
C ARG A 216 5.52 -15.27 13.31
N SER A 217 5.45 -16.57 13.59
CA SER A 217 4.34 -17.16 14.34
C SER A 217 4.32 -16.70 15.80
N LYS A 218 5.48 -16.55 16.44
CA LYS A 218 5.59 -15.99 17.79
C LYS A 218 5.18 -14.51 17.83
N GLN A 219 5.53 -13.73 16.81
CA GLN A 219 5.10 -12.34 16.68
C GLN A 219 3.58 -12.22 16.55
N LYS A 220 2.94 -13.00 15.65
CA LYS A 220 1.47 -13.01 15.51
C LYS A 220 0.74 -13.41 16.80
N GLN A 221 1.34 -14.25 17.64
CA GLN A 221 0.74 -14.65 18.92
C GLN A 221 0.86 -13.56 20.01
N SER A 222 1.96 -12.81 20.07
CA SER A 222 2.12 -11.72 21.02
C SER A 222 1.14 -10.56 20.79
N PHE A 223 0.88 -10.22 19.54
CA PHE A 223 -0.09 -9.15 19.18
C PHE A 223 -1.55 -9.54 19.47
N LYS A 224 -1.95 -10.79 19.22
CA LYS A 224 -3.31 -11.26 19.57
C LYS A 224 -3.65 -11.23 21.07
N VAL A 225 -2.66 -11.10 21.93
CA VAL A 225 -2.86 -10.99 23.38
C VAL A 225 -3.12 -9.53 23.80
N GLU A 226 -2.57 -8.56 23.08
CA GLU A 226 -2.76 -7.12 23.36
C GLU A 226 -4.12 -6.60 22.87
N ASP A 227 -4.63 -7.07 21.73
CA ASP A 227 -5.95 -6.65 21.19
C ASP A 227 -7.17 -7.06 22.04
N LYS A 228 -7.00 -7.94 23.02
CA LYS A 228 -8.10 -8.34 23.92
C LYS A 228 -8.38 -7.39 25.07
N VAL A 229 -7.64 -6.30 25.21
CA VAL A 229 -7.71 -5.40 26.39
C VAL A 229 -8.40 -4.06 26.10
N VAL A 230 -8.70 -3.72 24.86
CA VAL A 230 -9.33 -2.43 24.51
C VAL A 230 -10.55 -2.65 23.63
N GLU A 231 -11.69 -2.98 24.25
CA GLU A 231 -13.01 -2.72 23.67
C GLU A 231 -13.49 -1.35 24.17
N ASP A 232 -13.18 -0.30 23.41
CA ASP A 232 -13.78 1.02 23.58
C ASP A 232 -14.72 1.29 22.39
N PRO A 233 -16.03 1.58 22.62
CA PRO A 233 -17.03 1.62 21.56
C PRO A 233 -16.95 2.83 20.62
N ASP A 234 -16.02 3.75 20.79
CA ASP A 234 -16.01 5.06 20.12
C ASP A 234 -14.82 5.29 19.15
N GLU A 235 -13.96 4.30 18.91
CA GLU A 235 -12.85 4.44 17.96
C GLU A 235 -13.17 3.93 16.54
N GLY A 236 -13.97 4.68 15.81
CA GLY A 236 -14.25 4.44 14.37
C GLY A 236 -13.05 4.65 13.43
N MET A 237 -11.80 4.75 13.90
CA MET A 237 -10.67 5.13 13.04
C MET A 237 -9.38 4.28 13.15
N SER A 238 -9.26 3.32 14.08
CA SER A 238 -8.03 2.52 14.22
C SER A 238 -8.06 1.13 13.56
N SER A 239 -9.21 0.67 13.04
CA SER A 239 -9.32 -0.68 12.43
C SER A 239 -9.06 -0.71 10.92
N LEU A 240 -8.17 0.10 10.39
CA LEU A 240 -8.11 0.35 8.94
C LEU A 240 -7.42 -0.73 8.11
N LEU A 241 -6.66 -1.66 8.68
CA LEU A 241 -6.04 -2.76 7.94
C LEU A 241 -5.68 -3.92 8.89
N SER A 242 -6.55 -4.92 9.03
CA SER A 242 -6.13 -6.20 9.61
C SER A 242 -5.34 -7.01 8.56
N MET A 243 -4.43 -7.90 9.02
CA MET A 243 -3.67 -8.78 8.11
C MET A 243 -4.56 -9.75 7.33
N ASP A 244 -5.70 -10.12 7.90
CA ASP A 244 -6.68 -10.95 7.21
C ASP A 244 -7.34 -10.19 6.05
N ASP A 245 -7.50 -8.87 6.18
CA ASP A 245 -8.02 -8.01 5.12
C ASP A 245 -7.01 -7.88 3.96
N LEU A 246 -5.72 -7.74 4.25
CA LEU A 246 -4.65 -7.69 3.24
C LEU A 246 -4.44 -9.05 2.56
N ALA A 247 -4.50 -10.16 3.32
CA ALA A 247 -4.39 -11.52 2.78
C ALA A 247 -5.59 -11.86 1.90
N THR A 248 -6.81 -11.48 2.30
CA THR A 248 -8.03 -11.70 1.52
C THR A 248 -8.04 -10.88 0.23
N MET A 249 -7.49 -9.68 0.23
CA MET A 249 -7.35 -8.82 -0.95
C MET A 249 -6.38 -9.40 -2.00
N GLY A 250 -5.28 -10.02 -1.57
CA GLY A 250 -4.31 -10.66 -2.46
C GLY A 250 -4.84 -11.95 -3.11
N ILE A 251 -5.66 -12.72 -2.39
CA ILE A 251 -6.22 -14.00 -2.88
C ILE A 251 -7.42 -13.78 -3.81
N ALA A 252 -8.22 -12.74 -3.59
CA ALA A 252 -9.38 -12.45 -4.42
C ALA A 252 -9.01 -12.02 -5.86
N ALA A 253 -7.84 -11.43 -6.06
CA ALA A 253 -7.35 -11.08 -7.40
C ALA A 253 -6.90 -12.31 -8.24
N ALA A 254 -6.69 -13.47 -7.62
CA ALA A 254 -6.22 -14.69 -8.28
C ALA A 254 -7.33 -15.66 -8.70
N LYS A 255 -8.61 -15.34 -8.44
CA LYS A 255 -9.76 -16.25 -8.72
C LYS A 255 -10.68 -15.80 -9.86
N ARG A 256 -10.21 -14.96 -10.80
CA ARG A 256 -10.94 -14.74 -12.07
C ARG A 256 -10.00 -14.68 -13.25
#